data_ad0f533adbbab6645a7db674404c392d
#
_entry.id   ad0f533adbbab6645a7db674404c392d
#
_cell.length_a   1.000
_cell.length_b   1.000
_cell.length_c   1.000
_cell.angle_alpha   90.00
_cell.angle_beta   90.00
_cell.angle_gamma   90.00
#
_symmetry.space_group_name_H-M   'P 1'
#
loop_
_entity.id
_entity.type
_entity.pdbx_description
1 polymer ?
#
loop_
_entity_poly.entity_id
_entity_poly.type
_entity_poly.pdbx_seq_one_letter_code
_entity_poly.pdbx_strand_id
1 'polypeptide(L)'
;MTVNRYLPEGSLYGTAENREALASQAMLERAAASGKILEGMAVLCDGEMALTVDLGCMRGIIPRGEAVYQPGGGEARDIAVITRVGKPVCFRVISIERNSAGESYAVLSRRAAQAECVRCYLSSLIEGDIIPATVTHLEHFGAFVDVGCGIVSLLSIDCISVSRISHPADRFYTGMNLRTVVRSIERDAEGLVTRMYVSHKELLGTWAENAARFSAGQTVSGTVRSIEDYGIFVELTPNLAGLCEYRPGTSVGDTAAVYIKSIIPERMKVKLVLIDSMGITVPDKRISYFIPDSVAHIDSWVYSPPESGKLIETRFDTPAQMSV
;
A
#
# COMPACT_ATOMS: atom_id res chain seq x y z
N MET A 1 -4.85 -16.24 -16.02
CA MET A 1 -4.99 -15.13 -15.05
C MET A 1 -5.26 -13.85 -15.84
N THR A 2 -6.41 -13.24 -15.67
CA THR A 2 -6.70 -11.93 -16.28
C THR A 2 -5.77 -10.92 -15.62
N VAL A 3 -4.91 -10.27 -16.41
CA VAL A 3 -4.02 -9.23 -15.88
C VAL A 3 -4.90 -8.13 -15.29
N ASN A 4 -4.72 -7.83 -14.00
CA ASN A 4 -5.44 -6.74 -13.37
C ASN A 4 -5.04 -5.42 -14.02
N ARG A 5 -5.98 -4.77 -14.71
CA ARG A 5 -5.76 -3.47 -15.38
C ARG A 5 -5.97 -2.27 -14.44
N TYR A 6 -6.42 -2.51 -13.22
CA TYR A 6 -6.69 -1.47 -12.22
C TYR A 6 -5.57 -1.41 -11.18
N LEU A 7 -4.38 -1.09 -11.62
CA LEU A 7 -3.19 -0.98 -10.78
C LEU A 7 -3.11 0.39 -10.09
N PRO A 8 -2.33 0.53 -9.02
CA PRO A 8 -1.99 1.83 -8.44
C PRO A 8 -1.40 2.79 -9.49
N GLU A 9 -1.71 4.09 -9.35
CA GLU A 9 -1.19 5.14 -10.25
C GLU A 9 0.35 5.13 -10.30
N GLY A 10 0.89 5.26 -11.50
CA GLY A 10 2.31 5.13 -11.82
C GLY A 10 2.71 3.76 -12.36
N SER A 11 1.88 2.74 -12.16
CA SER A 11 2.19 1.37 -12.59
C SER A 11 2.14 1.19 -14.12
N LEU A 12 1.27 1.93 -14.81
CA LEU A 12 1.13 1.87 -16.27
C LEU A 12 2.04 2.88 -16.98
N TYR A 13 2.39 3.99 -16.32
CA TYR A 13 3.07 5.13 -16.92
C TYR A 13 4.30 4.78 -17.76
N GLY A 14 5.15 3.88 -17.29
CA GLY A 14 6.38 3.46 -17.98
C GLY A 14 6.21 2.24 -18.91
N THR A 15 5.02 1.68 -19.07
CA THR A 15 4.81 0.46 -19.86
C THR A 15 4.83 0.73 -21.36
N ALA A 16 5.25 -0.28 -22.15
CA ALA A 16 5.24 -0.18 -23.61
C ALA A 16 3.81 0.02 -24.14
N GLU A 17 2.84 -0.67 -23.55
CA GLU A 17 1.44 -0.60 -23.95
C GLU A 17 0.82 0.78 -23.72
N ASN A 18 1.14 1.45 -22.61
CA ASN A 18 0.70 2.81 -22.32
C ASN A 18 1.35 3.81 -23.29
N ARG A 19 2.67 3.70 -23.53
CA ARG A 19 3.38 4.56 -24.48
C ARG A 19 2.85 4.43 -25.90
N GLU A 20 2.54 3.23 -26.35
CA GLU A 20 1.93 3.00 -27.66
C GLU A 20 0.57 3.66 -27.78
N ALA A 21 -0.28 3.52 -26.75
CA ALA A 21 -1.61 4.15 -26.72
C ALA A 21 -1.55 5.69 -26.71
N LEU A 22 -0.48 6.29 -26.22
CA LEU A 22 -0.24 7.73 -26.19
C LEU A 22 0.52 8.26 -27.42
N ALA A 23 0.97 7.40 -28.33
CA ALA A 23 1.91 7.78 -29.40
C ALA A 23 1.33 8.72 -30.47
N SER A 24 0.00 8.76 -30.64
CA SER A 24 -0.65 9.62 -31.64
C SER A 24 -2.11 9.89 -31.32
N GLN A 25 -2.68 10.91 -31.94
CA GLN A 25 -4.11 11.23 -31.84
C GLN A 25 -4.99 10.02 -32.20
N ALA A 26 -4.67 9.31 -33.29
CA ALA A 26 -5.44 8.14 -33.72
C ALA A 26 -5.44 7.01 -32.67
N MET A 27 -4.33 6.83 -31.93
CA MET A 27 -4.26 5.86 -30.84
C MET A 27 -5.06 6.31 -29.64
N LEU A 28 -5.07 7.61 -29.32
CA LEU A 28 -5.92 8.17 -28.25
C LEU A 28 -7.42 8.03 -28.58
N GLU A 29 -7.84 8.24 -29.86
CA GLU A 29 -9.21 8.01 -30.30
C GLU A 29 -9.62 6.53 -30.16
N ARG A 30 -8.73 5.60 -30.47
CA ARG A 30 -8.95 4.15 -30.24
C ARG A 30 -9.07 3.84 -28.74
N ALA A 31 -8.23 4.45 -27.92
CA ALA A 31 -8.29 4.30 -26.47
C ALA A 31 -9.62 4.85 -25.90
N ALA A 32 -10.09 6.00 -26.42
CA ALA A 32 -11.39 6.55 -26.08
C ALA A 32 -12.53 5.59 -26.43
N ALA A 33 -12.55 5.07 -27.67
CA ALA A 33 -13.57 4.13 -28.15
C ALA A 33 -13.61 2.82 -27.35
N SER A 34 -12.45 2.33 -26.90
CA SER A 34 -12.35 1.08 -26.11
C SER A 34 -12.53 1.31 -24.61
N GLY A 35 -12.59 2.56 -24.15
CA GLY A 35 -12.62 2.91 -22.74
C GLY A 35 -11.34 2.51 -21.96
N LYS A 36 -10.21 2.41 -22.64
CA LYS A 36 -8.94 2.01 -22.04
C LYS A 36 -8.48 3.02 -20.98
N ILE A 37 -8.05 2.52 -19.83
CA ILE A 37 -7.40 3.33 -18.80
C ILE A 37 -5.94 3.51 -19.19
N LEU A 38 -5.47 4.76 -19.20
CA LEU A 38 -4.11 5.18 -19.50
C LEU A 38 -3.55 6.00 -18.34
N GLU A 39 -2.25 6.23 -18.36
CA GLU A 39 -1.57 7.12 -17.41
C GLU A 39 -0.69 8.14 -18.14
N GLY A 40 -0.68 9.36 -17.61
CA GLY A 40 0.18 10.45 -18.06
C GLY A 40 0.66 11.28 -16.88
N MET A 41 1.68 12.11 -17.08
CA MET A 41 2.23 12.98 -16.04
C MET A 41 1.37 14.24 -15.91
N ALA A 42 0.81 14.48 -14.73
CA ALA A 42 0.16 15.76 -14.44
C ALA A 42 1.23 16.83 -14.23
N VAL A 43 1.27 17.84 -15.10
CA VAL A 43 2.35 18.85 -15.14
C VAL A 43 1.93 20.20 -14.58
N LEU A 44 0.64 20.49 -14.55
CA LEU A 44 0.10 21.76 -14.09
C LEU A 44 -1.29 21.58 -13.49
N CYS A 45 -1.62 22.38 -12.48
CA CYS A 45 -2.97 22.64 -12.01
C CYS A 45 -3.24 24.14 -12.14
N ASP A 46 -4.25 24.54 -12.88
CA ASP A 46 -4.56 25.94 -13.12
C ASP A 46 -5.45 26.55 -12.00
N GLY A 47 -5.84 27.83 -12.17
CA GLY A 47 -6.67 28.56 -11.20
C GLY A 47 -8.12 28.03 -11.10
N GLU A 48 -8.60 27.27 -12.10
CA GLU A 48 -9.91 26.62 -12.13
C GLU A 48 -9.84 25.17 -11.62
N MET A 49 -8.70 24.76 -11.08
CA MET A 49 -8.42 23.40 -10.60
C MET A 49 -8.48 22.33 -11.70
N ALA A 50 -8.25 22.69 -12.95
CA ALA A 50 -8.07 21.71 -14.02
C ALA A 50 -6.62 21.25 -14.08
N LEU A 51 -6.40 19.93 -14.27
CA LEU A 51 -5.06 19.36 -14.41
C LEU A 51 -4.69 19.28 -15.89
N THR A 52 -3.50 19.79 -16.22
CA THR A 52 -2.86 19.54 -17.50
C THR A 52 -2.00 18.29 -17.38
N VAL A 53 -2.19 17.34 -18.29
CA VAL A 53 -1.47 16.06 -18.36
C VAL A 53 -0.66 16.02 -19.66
N ASP A 54 0.62 15.65 -19.54
CA ASP A 54 1.48 15.40 -20.68
C ASP A 54 1.21 13.99 -21.24
N LEU A 55 0.77 13.93 -22.50
CA LEU A 55 0.51 12.68 -23.23
C LEU A 55 1.63 12.38 -24.27
N GLY A 56 2.63 13.25 -24.37
CA GLY A 56 3.68 13.16 -25.36
C GLY A 56 3.24 13.67 -26.76
N CYS A 57 2.20 13.11 -27.35
CA CYS A 57 1.71 13.53 -28.68
C CYS A 57 0.82 14.79 -28.65
N MET A 58 0.19 15.08 -27.52
CA MET A 58 -0.62 16.29 -27.29
C MET A 58 -0.81 16.55 -25.80
N ARG A 59 -1.43 17.66 -25.47
CA ARG A 59 -1.85 18.01 -24.11
C ARG A 59 -3.17 17.34 -23.76
N GLY A 60 -3.27 16.78 -22.56
CA GLY A 60 -4.55 16.34 -21.96
C GLY A 60 -5.02 17.34 -20.91
N ILE A 61 -6.31 17.51 -20.77
CA ILE A 61 -6.95 18.34 -19.73
C ILE A 61 -7.93 17.47 -18.94
N ILE A 62 -7.76 17.43 -17.62
CA ILE A 62 -8.73 16.86 -16.69
C ILE A 62 -9.42 18.04 -16.01
N PRO A 63 -10.70 18.34 -16.34
CA PRO A 63 -11.46 19.37 -15.66
C PRO A 63 -11.64 19.06 -14.17
N ARG A 64 -11.83 20.06 -13.31
CA ARG A 64 -12.01 19.90 -11.86
C ARG A 64 -13.03 18.80 -11.51
N GLY A 65 -14.21 18.79 -12.14
CA GLY A 65 -15.26 17.81 -11.89
C GLY A 65 -14.92 16.38 -12.35
N GLU A 66 -13.86 16.23 -13.15
CA GLU A 66 -13.36 14.94 -13.65
C GLU A 66 -12.06 14.49 -12.94
N ALA A 67 -11.57 15.27 -11.97
CA ALA A 67 -10.26 15.01 -11.32
C ALA A 67 -10.31 13.91 -10.26
N VAL A 68 -11.44 13.73 -9.56
CA VAL A 68 -11.54 12.77 -8.43
C VAL A 68 -12.94 12.14 -8.38
N TYR A 69 -13.00 10.83 -8.23
CA TYR A 69 -14.22 10.10 -7.90
C TYR A 69 -14.54 10.27 -6.41
N GLN A 70 -15.77 10.61 -6.09
CA GLN A 70 -16.28 10.70 -4.73
C GLN A 70 -17.44 9.71 -4.55
N PRO A 71 -17.32 8.71 -3.63
CA PRO A 71 -18.44 7.87 -3.26
C PRO A 71 -19.62 8.74 -2.74
N GLY A 72 -20.84 8.49 -3.23
CA GLY A 72 -22.02 9.27 -2.84
C GLY A 72 -22.12 10.65 -3.50
N GLY A 73 -21.21 11.02 -4.41
CA GLY A 73 -21.19 12.32 -5.11
C GLY A 73 -20.57 13.43 -4.26
N GLY A 74 -20.50 14.62 -4.84
CA GLY A 74 -19.92 15.81 -4.20
C GLY A 74 -18.66 16.31 -4.91
N GLU A 75 -18.20 17.50 -4.51
CA GLU A 75 -16.99 18.10 -5.06
C GLU A 75 -15.75 17.59 -4.33
N ALA A 76 -14.70 17.33 -5.10
CA ALA A 76 -13.40 17.01 -4.56
C ALA A 76 -12.79 18.23 -3.86
N ARG A 77 -12.09 18.00 -2.73
CA ARG A 77 -11.29 19.04 -2.08
C ARG A 77 -10.13 19.44 -3.00
N ASP A 78 -9.84 20.74 -3.07
CA ASP A 78 -8.77 21.28 -3.92
C ASP A 78 -7.42 20.58 -3.70
N ILE A 79 -7.09 20.26 -2.45
CA ILE A 79 -5.85 19.56 -2.11
C ILE A 79 -5.75 18.18 -2.79
N ALA A 80 -6.86 17.49 -3.05
CA ALA A 80 -6.87 16.18 -3.73
C ALA A 80 -6.54 16.31 -5.22
N VAL A 81 -6.74 17.50 -5.80
CA VAL A 81 -6.40 17.82 -7.18
C VAL A 81 -4.96 18.33 -7.25
N ILE A 82 -4.62 19.37 -6.49
CA ILE A 82 -3.32 20.05 -6.51
C ILE A 82 -2.17 19.06 -6.25
N THR A 83 -2.35 18.12 -5.33
CA THR A 83 -1.32 17.13 -4.98
C THR A 83 -1.02 16.10 -6.08
N ARG A 84 -1.72 16.15 -7.21
CA ARG A 84 -1.44 15.31 -8.38
C ARG A 84 -0.34 15.87 -9.26
N VAL A 85 -0.07 17.18 -9.22
CA VAL A 85 0.99 17.80 -10.02
C VAL A 85 2.35 17.14 -9.71
N GLY A 86 3.10 16.82 -10.75
CA GLY A 86 4.37 16.12 -10.67
C GLY A 86 4.25 14.60 -10.45
N LYS A 87 3.03 14.03 -10.60
CA LYS A 87 2.79 12.59 -10.44
C LYS A 87 2.07 12.01 -11.65
N PRO A 88 2.27 10.72 -11.94
CA PRO A 88 1.41 10.01 -12.88
C PRO A 88 -0.03 10.01 -12.38
N VAL A 89 -0.97 10.17 -13.28
CA VAL A 89 -2.41 10.07 -13.01
C VAL A 89 -3.06 9.16 -14.04
N CYS A 90 -3.96 8.31 -13.58
CA CYS A 90 -4.77 7.47 -14.45
C CYS A 90 -5.92 8.28 -15.05
N PHE A 91 -6.37 7.94 -16.24
CA PHE A 91 -7.53 8.58 -16.88
C PHE A 91 -8.13 7.72 -17.99
N ARG A 92 -9.33 8.08 -18.39
CA ARG A 92 -9.94 7.70 -19.67
C ARG A 92 -9.98 8.92 -20.57
N VAL A 93 -9.73 8.72 -21.84
CA VAL A 93 -9.93 9.77 -22.88
C VAL A 93 -11.44 9.87 -23.14
N ILE A 94 -11.99 11.08 -23.01
CA ILE A 94 -13.41 11.36 -23.24
C ILE A 94 -13.63 11.85 -24.66
N SER A 95 -12.89 12.87 -25.06
CA SER A 95 -12.97 13.47 -26.40
C SER A 95 -11.62 14.06 -26.80
N ILE A 96 -11.45 14.34 -28.10
CA ILE A 96 -10.39 15.18 -28.60
C ILE A 96 -11.01 16.43 -29.19
N GLU A 97 -10.60 17.59 -28.74
CA GLU A 97 -11.15 18.88 -29.07
C GLU A 97 -10.06 19.81 -29.65
N ARG A 98 -10.50 20.95 -30.18
CA ARG A 98 -9.60 22.02 -30.65
C ARG A 98 -9.84 23.28 -29.87
N ASN A 99 -8.77 23.93 -29.46
CA ASN A 99 -8.85 25.24 -28.82
C ASN A 99 -9.08 26.36 -29.88
N SER A 100 -9.23 27.60 -29.41
CA SER A 100 -9.43 28.76 -30.29
C SER A 100 -8.27 29.05 -31.24
N ALA A 101 -7.09 28.52 -30.94
CA ALA A 101 -5.90 28.61 -31.79
C ALA A 101 -5.81 27.46 -32.82
N GLY A 102 -6.77 26.52 -32.84
CA GLY A 102 -6.82 25.35 -33.71
C GLY A 102 -5.96 24.18 -33.27
N GLU A 103 -5.32 24.23 -32.08
CA GLU A 103 -4.51 23.16 -31.55
C GLU A 103 -5.41 22.08 -30.93
N SER A 104 -5.13 20.80 -31.25
CA SER A 104 -5.84 19.67 -30.67
C SER A 104 -5.38 19.40 -29.24
N TYR A 105 -6.32 19.07 -28.36
CA TYR A 105 -6.07 18.59 -26.99
C TYR A 105 -7.07 17.50 -26.62
N ALA A 106 -6.70 16.62 -25.69
CA ALA A 106 -7.57 15.56 -25.21
C ALA A 106 -8.29 16.01 -23.93
N VAL A 107 -9.59 15.83 -23.86
CA VAL A 107 -10.39 15.92 -22.62
C VAL A 107 -10.32 14.58 -21.94
N LEU A 108 -9.89 14.58 -20.68
CA LEU A 108 -9.62 13.38 -19.89
C LEU A 108 -10.51 13.33 -18.66
N SER A 109 -10.79 12.12 -18.17
CA SER A 109 -11.49 11.90 -16.91
C SER A 109 -10.74 10.89 -16.05
N ARG A 110 -10.17 11.37 -14.95
CA ARG A 110 -9.65 10.53 -13.88
C ARG A 110 -10.78 9.92 -13.09
N ARG A 111 -11.85 10.68 -12.86
CA ARG A 111 -13.08 10.23 -12.19
C ARG A 111 -13.69 9.00 -12.87
N ALA A 112 -13.75 8.99 -14.21
CA ALA A 112 -14.28 7.85 -14.96
C ALA A 112 -13.43 6.58 -14.80
N ALA A 113 -12.08 6.71 -14.80
CA ALA A 113 -11.17 5.60 -14.55
C ALA A 113 -11.33 5.05 -13.12
N GLN A 114 -11.41 5.93 -12.13
CA GLN A 114 -11.63 5.57 -10.73
C GLN A 114 -12.99 4.92 -10.49
N ALA A 115 -14.06 5.46 -11.06
CA ALA A 115 -15.41 4.88 -10.95
C ALA A 115 -15.46 3.47 -11.55
N GLU A 116 -14.79 3.25 -12.68
CA GLU A 116 -14.68 1.92 -13.28
C GLU A 116 -13.86 0.97 -12.37
N CYS A 117 -12.75 1.42 -11.82
CA CYS A 117 -11.93 0.65 -10.87
C CYS A 117 -12.77 0.23 -9.65
N VAL A 118 -13.53 1.14 -9.05
CA VAL A 118 -14.41 0.83 -7.91
C VAL A 118 -15.43 -0.22 -8.32
N ARG A 119 -16.17 0.00 -9.42
CA ARG A 119 -17.25 -0.88 -9.84
C ARG A 119 -16.78 -2.26 -10.29
N CYS A 120 -15.72 -2.34 -11.09
CA CYS A 120 -15.29 -3.58 -11.77
C CYS A 120 -14.19 -4.34 -11.05
N TYR A 121 -13.50 -3.72 -10.09
CA TYR A 121 -12.40 -4.34 -9.37
C TYR A 121 -12.60 -4.28 -7.85
N LEU A 122 -12.59 -3.09 -7.24
CA LEU A 122 -12.63 -3.02 -5.78
C LEU A 122 -13.93 -3.61 -5.20
N SER A 123 -15.07 -3.44 -5.89
CA SER A 123 -16.34 -4.01 -5.44
C SER A 123 -16.46 -5.52 -5.64
N SER A 124 -15.55 -6.15 -6.39
CA SER A 124 -15.45 -7.61 -6.50
C SER A 124 -14.56 -8.25 -5.44
N LEU A 125 -13.78 -7.45 -4.71
CA LEU A 125 -12.88 -7.95 -3.66
C LEU A 125 -13.67 -8.35 -2.40
N ILE A 126 -13.10 -9.30 -1.67
CA ILE A 126 -13.58 -9.73 -0.35
C ILE A 126 -12.46 -9.57 0.68
N GLU A 127 -12.82 -9.62 1.96
CA GLU A 127 -11.85 -9.60 3.05
C GLU A 127 -10.96 -10.84 2.96
N GLY A 128 -9.65 -10.66 3.14
CA GLY A 128 -8.65 -11.70 2.92
C GLY A 128 -7.98 -11.69 1.54
N ASP A 129 -8.53 -10.97 0.55
CA ASP A 129 -7.88 -10.84 -0.76
C ASP A 129 -6.55 -10.09 -0.65
N ILE A 130 -5.54 -10.61 -1.36
CA ILE A 130 -4.21 -9.99 -1.43
C ILE A 130 -4.11 -9.16 -2.70
N ILE A 131 -3.90 -7.86 -2.53
CA ILE A 131 -3.87 -6.89 -3.61
C ILE A 131 -2.56 -6.08 -3.62
N PRO A 132 -2.12 -5.62 -4.80
CA PRO A 132 -1.03 -4.65 -4.89
C PRO A 132 -1.49 -3.29 -4.36
N ALA A 133 -0.57 -2.56 -3.75
CA ALA A 133 -0.81 -1.20 -3.29
C ALA A 133 0.48 -0.37 -3.40
N THR A 134 0.35 0.95 -3.50
CA THR A 134 1.49 1.88 -3.49
C THR A 134 1.31 2.91 -2.39
N VAL A 135 2.32 3.11 -1.56
CA VAL A 135 2.30 4.10 -0.49
C VAL A 135 2.22 5.51 -1.06
N THR A 136 1.17 6.25 -0.71
CA THR A 136 0.97 7.63 -1.18
C THR A 136 1.32 8.68 -0.15
N HIS A 137 1.10 8.37 1.14
CA HIS A 137 1.36 9.29 2.25
C HIS A 137 1.53 8.53 3.56
N LEU A 138 2.33 9.09 4.49
CA LEU A 138 2.60 8.50 5.81
C LEU A 138 2.18 9.46 6.90
N GLU A 139 1.41 8.96 7.87
CA GLU A 139 0.95 9.67 9.06
C GLU A 139 1.28 8.85 10.31
N HIS A 140 1.32 9.46 11.50
CA HIS A 140 1.61 8.75 12.75
C HIS A 140 0.69 7.56 13.03
N PHE A 141 -0.55 7.62 12.58
CA PHE A 141 -1.55 6.56 12.80
C PHE A 141 -1.57 5.48 11.71
N GLY A 142 -0.83 5.67 10.61
CA GLY A 142 -0.81 4.70 9.52
C GLY A 142 -0.28 5.25 8.20
N ALA A 143 -0.36 4.42 7.16
CA ALA A 143 -0.01 4.76 5.79
C ALA A 143 -1.27 4.83 4.92
N PHE A 144 -1.35 5.83 4.08
CA PHE A 144 -2.31 5.87 2.99
C PHE A 144 -1.70 5.17 1.78
N VAL A 145 -2.44 4.24 1.20
CA VAL A 145 -1.98 3.45 0.07
C VAL A 145 -2.99 3.50 -1.07
N ASP A 146 -2.51 3.66 -2.28
CA ASP A 146 -3.30 3.53 -3.51
C ASP A 146 -3.51 2.03 -3.78
N VAL A 147 -4.74 1.59 -3.84
CA VAL A 147 -5.15 0.19 -4.08
C VAL A 147 -5.65 -0.05 -5.50
N GLY A 148 -5.61 0.97 -6.34
CA GLY A 148 -5.98 0.93 -7.76
C GLY A 148 -6.48 2.28 -8.26
N CYS A 149 -5.96 2.72 -9.39
CA CYS A 149 -6.36 3.96 -10.09
C CYS A 149 -6.40 5.21 -9.19
N GLY A 150 -5.54 5.30 -8.18
CA GLY A 150 -5.52 6.42 -7.25
C GLY A 150 -6.62 6.41 -6.20
N ILE A 151 -7.32 5.28 -6.01
CA ILE A 151 -8.24 5.07 -4.89
C ILE A 151 -7.42 4.76 -3.64
N VAL A 152 -7.59 5.59 -2.63
CA VAL A 152 -6.78 5.54 -1.41
C VAL A 152 -7.46 4.74 -0.32
N SER A 153 -6.70 3.83 0.28
CA SER A 153 -7.06 3.02 1.45
C SER A 153 -6.16 3.34 2.62
N LEU A 154 -6.63 3.08 3.84
CA LEU A 154 -5.83 3.22 5.06
C LEU A 154 -5.25 1.87 5.48
N LEU A 155 -3.94 1.86 5.68
CA LEU A 155 -3.17 0.82 6.37
C LEU A 155 -2.78 1.37 7.75
N SER A 156 -3.55 1.04 8.79
CA SER A 156 -3.28 1.54 10.14
C SER A 156 -1.97 0.98 10.71
N ILE A 157 -1.33 1.71 11.61
CA ILE A 157 0.00 1.39 12.13
C ILE A 157 0.07 0.01 12.80
N ASP A 158 -0.97 -0.41 13.48
CA ASP A 158 -1.12 -1.73 14.12
C ASP A 158 -1.32 -2.89 13.11
N CYS A 159 -1.59 -2.56 11.85
CA CYS A 159 -1.73 -3.50 10.75
C CYS A 159 -0.48 -3.60 9.86
N ILE A 160 0.55 -2.81 10.12
CA ILE A 160 1.80 -2.81 9.34
C ILE A 160 2.67 -4.01 9.69
N SER A 161 2.89 -4.26 10.99
CA SER A 161 3.70 -5.38 11.51
C SER A 161 3.27 -5.71 12.94
N VAL A 162 3.64 -6.90 13.42
CA VAL A 162 3.39 -7.29 14.83
C VAL A 162 4.35 -6.57 15.77
N SER A 163 5.60 -6.41 15.39
CA SER A 163 6.54 -5.57 16.14
C SER A 163 6.10 -4.12 16.07
N ARG A 164 6.01 -3.48 17.23
CA ARG A 164 5.61 -2.07 17.34
C ARG A 164 6.62 -1.19 16.64
N ILE A 165 6.10 -0.20 15.94
CA ILE A 165 6.86 0.88 15.30
C ILE A 165 6.32 2.21 15.80
N SER A 166 7.16 3.23 15.86
CA SER A 166 6.77 4.58 16.29
C SER A 166 6.12 5.39 15.17
N HIS A 167 6.48 5.08 13.94
CA HIS A 167 5.96 5.75 12.75
C HIS A 167 6.01 4.79 11.55
N PRO A 168 5.05 4.85 10.60
CA PRO A 168 5.10 4.03 9.38
C PRO A 168 6.38 4.21 8.55
N ALA A 169 7.05 5.36 8.64
CA ALA A 169 8.34 5.61 8.01
C ALA A 169 9.46 4.65 8.48
N ASP A 170 9.27 3.95 9.60
CA ASP A 170 10.16 2.88 10.04
C ASP A 170 10.16 1.67 9.07
N ARG A 171 9.08 1.54 8.26
CA ARG A 171 8.89 0.44 7.31
C ARG A 171 8.83 0.90 5.87
N PHE A 172 8.18 2.03 5.62
CA PHE A 172 7.75 2.47 4.31
C PHE A 172 8.35 3.81 3.92
N TYR A 173 8.27 4.11 2.64
CA TYR A 173 8.47 5.43 2.07
C TYR A 173 7.40 5.69 1.00
N THR A 174 7.12 6.95 0.73
CA THR A 174 6.17 7.34 -0.32
C THR A 174 6.63 6.84 -1.69
N GLY A 175 5.75 6.20 -2.44
CA GLY A 175 6.03 5.56 -3.72
C GLY A 175 6.46 4.09 -3.60
N MET A 176 6.57 3.54 -2.39
CA MET A 176 6.90 2.13 -2.19
C MET A 176 5.74 1.23 -2.60
N ASN A 177 6.03 0.22 -3.42
CA ASN A 177 5.07 -0.81 -3.79
C ASN A 177 4.99 -1.88 -2.71
N LEU A 178 3.76 -2.27 -2.35
CA LEU A 178 3.45 -3.25 -1.32
C LEU A 178 2.48 -4.30 -1.86
N ARG A 179 2.46 -5.46 -1.20
CA ARG A 179 1.31 -6.36 -1.18
C ARG A 179 0.54 -6.09 0.11
N THR A 180 -0.77 -6.04 0.03
CA THR A 180 -1.63 -5.82 1.20
C THR A 180 -2.78 -6.81 1.19
N VAL A 181 -3.35 -7.08 2.36
CA VAL A 181 -4.54 -7.91 2.53
C VAL A 181 -5.72 -6.98 2.76
N VAL A 182 -6.82 -7.19 2.07
CA VAL A 182 -8.08 -6.50 2.32
C VAL A 182 -8.59 -6.90 3.70
N ARG A 183 -8.65 -5.93 4.63
CA ARG A 183 -9.04 -6.19 6.01
C ARG A 183 -10.52 -6.01 6.26
N SER A 184 -11.10 -4.94 5.71
CA SER A 184 -12.52 -4.67 5.80
C SER A 184 -12.98 -3.76 4.67
N ILE A 185 -14.23 -3.92 4.26
CA ILE A 185 -14.84 -3.19 3.15
C ILE A 185 -16.19 -2.63 3.61
N GLU A 186 -16.35 -1.31 3.51
CA GLU A 186 -17.64 -0.64 3.67
C GLU A 186 -18.27 -0.45 2.27
N ARG A 187 -19.54 -0.77 2.13
CA ARG A 187 -20.28 -0.69 0.86
C ARG A 187 -21.54 0.17 1.03
N ASP A 188 -21.94 0.82 -0.06
CA ASP A 188 -23.23 1.50 -0.13
C ASP A 188 -24.39 0.51 -0.40
N ALA A 189 -25.60 1.06 -0.57
CA ALA A 189 -26.81 0.27 -0.84
C ALA A 189 -26.76 -0.46 -2.19
N GLU A 190 -25.97 0.03 -3.13
CA GLU A 190 -25.74 -0.56 -4.45
C GLU A 190 -24.62 -1.60 -4.43
N GLY A 191 -23.96 -1.82 -3.28
CA GLY A 191 -22.85 -2.75 -3.11
C GLY A 191 -21.49 -2.22 -3.57
N LEU A 192 -21.40 -0.94 -3.93
CA LEU A 192 -20.15 -0.31 -4.31
C LEU A 192 -19.31 0.03 -3.08
N VAL A 193 -17.99 -0.13 -3.20
CA VAL A 193 -17.05 0.19 -2.13
C VAL A 193 -17.02 1.69 -1.88
N THR A 194 -17.31 2.09 -0.65
CA THR A 194 -17.20 3.46 -0.16
C THR A 194 -15.94 3.70 0.63
N ARG A 195 -15.50 2.69 1.40
CA ARG A 195 -14.23 2.67 2.11
C ARG A 195 -13.64 1.27 2.14
N MET A 196 -12.33 1.22 2.16
CA MET A 196 -11.57 -0.02 2.32
C MET A 196 -10.42 0.22 3.27
N TYR A 197 -10.15 -0.78 4.11
CA TYR A 197 -8.99 -0.82 5.00
C TYR A 197 -8.15 -2.03 4.64
N VAL A 198 -6.85 -1.88 4.68
CA VAL A 198 -5.92 -2.96 4.35
C VAL A 198 -4.98 -3.27 5.51
N SER A 199 -4.43 -4.46 5.48
CA SER A 199 -3.43 -4.95 6.43
C SER A 199 -2.20 -5.47 5.68
N HIS A 200 -1.08 -5.58 6.37
CA HIS A 200 0.18 -6.01 5.80
C HIS A 200 0.88 -7.08 6.64
N LYS A 201 0.66 -7.06 7.97
CA LYS A 201 1.35 -7.94 8.93
C LYS A 201 1.12 -9.43 8.67
N GLU A 202 -0.02 -9.81 8.10
CA GLU A 202 -0.36 -11.19 7.79
C GLU A 202 0.56 -11.78 6.70
N LEU A 203 1.11 -10.94 5.83
CA LEU A 203 2.03 -11.34 4.79
C LEU A 203 3.48 -11.51 5.27
N LEU A 204 3.79 -11.05 6.49
CA LEU A 204 5.13 -11.04 7.08
C LEU A 204 5.43 -12.31 7.91
N GLY A 205 4.60 -13.33 7.79
CA GLY A 205 4.76 -14.61 8.46
C GLY A 205 4.28 -14.65 9.90
N THR A 206 4.11 -15.87 10.40
CA THR A 206 3.76 -16.21 11.77
C THR A 206 4.94 -16.03 12.72
N TRP A 207 4.70 -16.11 14.04
CA TRP A 207 5.78 -16.10 15.02
C TRP A 207 6.78 -17.23 14.79
N ALA A 208 6.27 -18.45 14.56
CA ALA A 208 7.11 -19.63 14.36
C ALA A 208 7.97 -19.55 13.09
N GLU A 209 7.39 -19.09 11.97
CA GLU A 209 8.13 -18.90 10.71
C GLU A 209 9.25 -17.88 10.85
N ASN A 210 9.00 -16.77 11.55
CA ASN A 210 10.02 -15.76 11.80
C ASN A 210 11.08 -16.29 12.78
N ALA A 211 10.69 -16.96 13.86
CA ALA A 211 11.60 -17.53 14.85
C ALA A 211 12.50 -18.64 14.27
N ALA A 212 11.99 -19.42 13.31
CA ALA A 212 12.75 -20.50 12.65
C ALA A 212 13.98 -20.01 11.85
N ARG A 213 14.07 -18.70 11.59
CA ARG A 213 15.26 -18.08 10.96
C ARG A 213 16.45 -17.95 11.92
N PHE A 214 16.24 -18.19 13.22
CA PHE A 214 17.19 -17.94 14.30
C PHE A 214 17.34 -19.16 15.19
N SER A 215 18.50 -19.24 15.84
CA SER A 215 18.77 -20.29 16.84
C SER A 215 19.42 -19.68 18.09
N ALA A 216 19.16 -20.29 19.23
CA ALA A 216 19.88 -19.94 20.45
C ALA A 216 21.39 -20.12 20.25
N GLY A 217 22.20 -19.22 20.77
CA GLY A 217 23.65 -19.21 20.59
C GLY A 217 24.13 -18.33 19.43
N GLN A 218 23.25 -17.85 18.57
CA GLN A 218 23.62 -16.93 17.47
C GLN A 218 23.74 -15.49 17.94
N THR A 219 24.65 -14.74 17.30
CA THR A 219 24.68 -13.27 17.39
C THR A 219 24.18 -12.71 16.07
N VAL A 220 23.18 -11.84 16.14
CA VAL A 220 22.50 -11.28 14.97
C VAL A 220 22.32 -9.79 15.11
N SER A 221 22.06 -9.10 14.01
CA SER A 221 21.70 -7.69 13.98
C SER A 221 20.20 -7.52 14.16
N GLY A 222 19.80 -6.48 14.88
CA GLY A 222 18.41 -6.07 15.03
C GLY A 222 18.29 -4.56 15.16
N THR A 223 17.06 -4.05 15.23
CA THR A 223 16.77 -2.63 15.42
C THR A 223 16.13 -2.38 16.76
N VAL A 224 16.64 -1.46 17.56
CA VAL A 224 16.04 -1.03 18.83
C VAL A 224 14.70 -0.33 18.53
N ARG A 225 13.60 -0.89 19.04
CA ARG A 225 12.24 -0.36 18.80
C ARG A 225 11.66 0.39 19.97
N SER A 226 11.91 -0.09 21.18
CA SER A 226 11.54 0.65 22.40
C SER A 226 12.50 0.35 23.53
N ILE A 227 12.56 1.28 24.47
CA ILE A 227 13.34 1.20 25.69
C ILE A 227 12.35 1.40 26.84
N GLU A 228 12.18 0.36 27.65
CA GLU A 228 11.28 0.33 28.79
C GLU A 228 12.11 0.16 30.08
N ASP A 229 11.53 0.44 31.24
CA ASP A 229 12.22 0.31 32.54
C ASP A 229 12.74 -1.11 32.79
N TYR A 230 12.06 -2.12 32.22
CA TYR A 230 12.40 -3.54 32.36
C TYR A 230 13.26 -4.12 31.24
N GLY A 231 13.64 -3.33 30.24
CA GLY A 231 14.53 -3.76 29.18
C GLY A 231 14.30 -3.07 27.83
N ILE A 232 15.08 -3.55 26.85
CA ILE A 232 15.11 -3.01 25.49
C ILE A 232 14.49 -4.01 24.53
N PHE A 233 13.50 -3.59 23.75
CA PHE A 233 12.95 -4.39 22.66
C PHE A 233 13.77 -4.18 21.39
N VAL A 234 14.34 -5.27 20.90
CA VAL A 234 15.09 -5.31 19.65
C VAL A 234 14.34 -6.17 18.64
N GLU A 235 14.03 -5.58 17.52
CA GLU A 235 13.38 -6.24 16.41
C GLU A 235 14.40 -6.99 15.58
N LEU A 236 14.14 -8.27 15.36
CA LEU A 236 14.94 -9.16 14.50
C LEU A 236 14.34 -9.25 13.10
N THR A 237 13.01 -9.25 13.01
CA THR A 237 12.23 -9.13 11.77
C THR A 237 10.97 -8.29 12.05
N PRO A 238 10.27 -7.78 11.04
CA PRO A 238 9.05 -7.00 11.25
C PRO A 238 7.99 -7.69 12.12
N ASN A 239 7.94 -9.03 12.12
CA ASN A 239 7.01 -9.79 12.95
C ASN A 239 7.70 -10.53 14.10
N LEU A 240 8.95 -10.24 14.43
CA LEU A 240 9.65 -10.86 15.55
C LEU A 240 10.52 -9.85 16.28
N ALA A 241 10.24 -9.62 17.55
CA ALA A 241 11.10 -8.86 18.45
C ALA A 241 11.50 -9.69 19.68
N GLY A 242 12.68 -9.43 20.18
CA GLY A 242 13.19 -10.00 21.43
C GLY A 242 13.41 -8.92 22.48
N LEU A 243 13.57 -9.34 23.74
CA LEU A 243 13.83 -8.48 24.88
C LEU A 243 15.23 -8.76 25.41
N CYS A 244 16.02 -7.69 25.57
CA CYS A 244 17.29 -7.70 26.31
C CYS A 244 17.20 -6.79 27.54
N GLU A 245 18.14 -7.00 28.47
CA GLU A 245 18.28 -6.14 29.65
C GLU A 245 18.66 -4.72 29.23
N TYR A 246 18.27 -3.74 30.06
CA TYR A 246 18.62 -2.35 29.85
C TYR A 246 20.14 -2.14 29.85
N ARG A 247 20.62 -1.35 28.88
CA ARG A 247 22.03 -0.93 28.79
C ARG A 247 22.09 0.57 28.50
N PRO A 248 22.79 1.36 29.30
CA PRO A 248 22.97 2.79 29.05
C PRO A 248 23.66 3.04 27.69
N GLY A 249 23.28 4.16 27.04
CA GLY A 249 23.87 4.57 25.77
C GLY A 249 23.19 3.99 24.53
N THR A 250 22.13 3.22 24.69
CA THR A 250 21.29 2.72 23.58
C THR A 250 20.15 3.68 23.32
N SER A 251 19.83 3.92 22.04
CA SER A 251 18.73 4.78 21.60
C SER A 251 17.74 4.04 20.68
N VAL A 252 16.50 4.48 20.67
CA VAL A 252 15.49 3.95 19.74
C VAL A 252 15.93 4.26 18.30
N GLY A 253 15.87 3.26 17.43
CA GLY A 253 16.34 3.33 16.05
C GLY A 253 17.77 2.82 15.84
N ASP A 254 18.53 2.62 16.91
CA ASP A 254 19.89 2.06 16.80
C ASP A 254 19.89 0.66 16.18
N THR A 255 20.92 0.37 15.41
CA THR A 255 21.26 -1.01 15.02
C THR A 255 22.01 -1.66 16.16
N ALA A 256 21.47 -2.78 16.66
CA ALA A 256 22.00 -3.51 17.79
C ALA A 256 22.54 -4.88 17.34
N ALA A 257 23.75 -5.22 17.77
CA ALA A 257 24.24 -6.60 17.74
C ALA A 257 23.73 -7.31 19.00
N VAL A 258 22.96 -8.38 18.84
CA VAL A 258 22.33 -9.10 19.94
C VAL A 258 22.64 -10.60 19.88
N TYR A 259 22.98 -11.18 21.03
CA TYR A 259 23.13 -12.61 21.21
C TYR A 259 21.77 -13.22 21.61
N ILE A 260 21.33 -14.26 20.92
CA ILE A 260 20.08 -14.97 21.20
C ILE A 260 20.33 -15.99 22.33
N LYS A 261 19.85 -15.65 23.53
CA LYS A 261 20.00 -16.53 24.71
C LYS A 261 19.04 -17.71 24.67
N SER A 262 17.77 -17.45 24.32
CA SER A 262 16.73 -18.48 24.20
C SER A 262 15.56 -18.00 23.35
N ILE A 263 14.89 -18.94 22.70
CA ILE A 263 13.63 -18.77 21.97
C ILE A 263 12.60 -19.64 22.68
N ILE A 264 11.48 -19.05 23.10
CA ILE A 264 10.47 -19.68 23.96
C ILE A 264 9.10 -19.60 23.27
N PRO A 265 8.72 -20.61 22.47
CA PRO A 265 7.49 -20.60 21.67
C PRO A 265 6.21 -20.46 22.51
N GLU A 266 6.14 -21.15 23.67
CA GLU A 266 4.96 -21.17 24.54
C GLU A 266 4.60 -19.76 25.07
N ARG A 267 5.58 -18.85 25.09
CA ARG A 267 5.41 -17.47 25.55
C ARG A 267 5.59 -16.44 24.45
N MET A 268 5.86 -16.89 23.22
CA MET A 268 6.25 -16.03 22.09
C MET A 268 7.36 -15.04 22.47
N LYS A 269 8.39 -15.51 23.17
CA LYS A 269 9.49 -14.68 23.68
C LYS A 269 10.82 -15.10 23.09
N VAL A 270 11.60 -14.10 22.66
CA VAL A 270 13.02 -14.24 22.35
C VAL A 270 13.79 -13.47 23.42
N LYS A 271 14.63 -14.16 24.20
CA LYS A 271 15.54 -13.52 25.15
C LYS A 271 16.85 -13.19 24.46
N LEU A 272 17.23 -11.94 24.56
CA LEU A 272 18.44 -11.40 23.92
C LEU A 272 19.42 -10.88 24.97
N VAL A 273 20.70 -10.82 24.59
CA VAL A 273 21.74 -10.09 25.30
C VAL A 273 22.30 -9.05 24.34
N LEU A 274 22.26 -7.79 24.70
CA LEU A 274 22.83 -6.70 23.89
C LEU A 274 24.35 -6.77 23.96
N ILE A 275 25.01 -7.03 22.81
CA ILE A 275 26.47 -7.07 22.70
C ILE A 275 27.00 -5.68 22.43
N ASP A 276 26.42 -5.01 21.42
CA ASP A 276 26.80 -3.65 21.05
C ASP A 276 25.62 -2.92 20.41
N SER A 277 25.66 -1.59 20.43
CA SER A 277 24.67 -0.74 19.79
C SER A 277 25.44 0.31 19.00
N MET A 278 25.17 0.35 17.71
CA MET A 278 25.70 1.35 16.78
C MET A 278 24.57 2.32 16.44
N GLY A 279 24.90 3.57 16.24
CA GLY A 279 23.91 4.59 15.84
C GLY A 279 23.07 4.16 14.62
N ILE A 280 22.07 4.95 14.31
CA ILE A 280 21.09 4.67 13.24
C ILE A 280 21.81 4.39 11.92
N THR A 281 21.77 3.15 11.47
CA THR A 281 22.08 2.79 10.08
C THR A 281 20.78 2.86 9.27
N VAL A 282 20.86 3.33 8.03
CA VAL A 282 19.68 3.36 7.15
C VAL A 282 19.16 1.93 6.99
N PRO A 283 17.98 1.59 7.53
CA PRO A 283 17.49 0.22 7.44
C PRO A 283 17.25 -0.14 5.99
N ASP A 284 17.63 -1.35 5.61
CA ASP A 284 17.17 -1.93 4.34
C ASP A 284 15.65 -2.11 4.43
N LYS A 285 14.91 -1.28 3.69
CA LYS A 285 13.45 -1.31 3.65
C LYS A 285 12.88 -2.37 2.68
N ARG A 286 13.71 -3.32 2.24
CA ARG A 286 13.22 -4.46 1.45
C ARG A 286 12.32 -5.32 2.30
N ILE A 287 11.11 -5.57 1.79
CA ILE A 287 10.13 -6.43 2.45
C ILE A 287 10.29 -7.84 1.92
N SER A 288 10.39 -8.80 2.85
CA SER A 288 10.37 -10.23 2.54
C SER A 288 9.01 -10.79 2.96
N TYR A 289 8.22 -11.22 2.00
CA TYR A 289 6.94 -11.87 2.23
C TYR A 289 7.13 -13.38 2.46
N PHE A 290 6.33 -13.94 3.37
CA PHE A 290 6.27 -15.40 3.59
C PHE A 290 5.21 -16.07 2.71
N ILE A 291 4.22 -15.30 2.27
CA ILE A 291 3.17 -15.79 1.38
C ILE A 291 3.61 -15.60 -0.07
N PRO A 292 3.67 -16.69 -0.88
CA PRO A 292 4.05 -16.63 -2.28
C PRO A 292 3.19 -15.65 -3.10
N ASP A 293 3.74 -15.12 -4.19
CA ASP A 293 3.01 -14.19 -5.07
C ASP A 293 1.83 -14.84 -5.80
N SER A 294 1.82 -16.18 -5.90
CA SER A 294 0.73 -16.95 -6.50
C SER A 294 -0.52 -17.03 -5.62
N VAL A 295 -0.40 -16.72 -4.32
CA VAL A 295 -1.54 -16.72 -3.38
C VAL A 295 -2.24 -15.38 -3.48
N ALA A 296 -3.52 -15.41 -3.87
CA ALA A 296 -4.36 -14.24 -4.06
C ALA A 296 -5.33 -13.99 -2.90
N HIS A 297 -5.49 -14.96 -2.00
CA HIS A 297 -6.45 -14.87 -0.88
C HIS A 297 -5.98 -15.69 0.31
N ILE A 298 -6.32 -15.24 1.52
CA ILE A 298 -6.16 -15.96 2.78
C ILE A 298 -7.44 -15.86 3.61
N ASP A 299 -7.98 -17.00 4.08
CA ASP A 299 -9.17 -17.02 4.94
C ASP A 299 -8.87 -16.60 6.37
N SER A 300 -7.65 -16.85 6.83
CA SER A 300 -7.21 -16.53 8.19
C SER A 300 -5.69 -16.52 8.30
N TRP A 301 -5.21 -15.86 9.34
CA TRP A 301 -3.81 -15.85 9.70
C TRP A 301 -3.68 -16.00 11.22
N VAL A 302 -2.99 -17.03 11.67
CA VAL A 302 -2.72 -17.30 13.08
C VAL A 302 -1.25 -17.02 13.36
N TYR A 303 -0.98 -15.93 14.06
CA TYR A 303 0.38 -15.52 14.40
C TYR A 303 0.99 -16.40 15.49
N SER A 304 0.18 -16.76 16.49
CA SER A 304 0.64 -17.49 17.67
C SER A 304 0.97 -18.94 17.33
N PRO A 305 2.09 -19.49 17.82
CA PRO A 305 2.37 -20.91 17.72
C PRO A 305 1.34 -21.71 18.57
N PRO A 306 1.07 -22.98 18.21
CA PRO A 306 0.07 -23.81 18.88
C PRO A 306 0.29 -23.96 20.40
N GLU A 307 1.55 -23.93 20.84
CA GLU A 307 1.95 -24.06 22.24
C GLU A 307 1.71 -22.79 23.07
N SER A 308 1.38 -21.67 22.41
CA SER A 308 1.22 -20.39 23.09
C SER A 308 -0.07 -20.31 23.87
N GLY A 309 0.01 -19.85 25.11
CA GLY A 309 -1.17 -19.53 25.94
C GLY A 309 -1.92 -18.28 25.50
N LYS A 310 -1.41 -17.54 24.49
CA LYS A 310 -2.02 -16.32 23.94
C LYS A 310 -2.30 -16.52 22.46
N LEU A 311 -3.55 -16.39 22.05
CA LEU A 311 -3.95 -16.40 20.65
C LEU A 311 -3.92 -14.99 20.07
N ILE A 312 -3.18 -14.84 18.97
CA ILE A 312 -3.18 -13.64 18.10
C ILE A 312 -3.52 -14.15 16.70
N GLU A 313 -4.66 -13.75 16.20
CA GLU A 313 -5.13 -14.16 14.87
C GLU A 313 -5.85 -13.02 14.15
N THR A 314 -5.92 -13.10 12.85
CA THR A 314 -6.84 -12.35 12.00
C THR A 314 -7.69 -13.38 11.26
N ARG A 315 -9.01 -13.25 11.35
CA ARG A 315 -9.96 -14.01 10.53
C ARG A 315 -10.60 -13.04 9.55
N PHE A 316 -10.76 -13.47 8.34
CA PHE A 316 -11.43 -12.73 7.30
C PHE A 316 -12.80 -13.38 7.09
N ASP A 317 -13.87 -12.66 7.44
CA ASP A 317 -15.22 -13.17 7.33
C ASP A 317 -15.56 -13.33 5.84
N THR A 318 -15.62 -14.57 5.37
CA THR A 318 -16.25 -14.84 4.07
C THR A 318 -17.72 -14.45 4.21
N PRO A 319 -18.28 -13.58 3.36
CA PRO A 319 -19.72 -13.30 3.41
C PRO A 319 -20.46 -14.64 3.36
N ALA A 320 -21.24 -14.95 4.40
CA ALA A 320 -22.09 -16.13 4.39
C ALA A 320 -22.85 -16.12 3.07
N GLN A 321 -22.68 -17.17 2.27
CA GLN A 321 -23.48 -17.40 1.08
C GLN A 321 -24.93 -17.21 1.50
N MET A 322 -25.53 -16.09 1.06
CA MET A 322 -26.97 -15.94 1.17
C MET A 322 -27.57 -17.08 0.37
N SER A 323 -27.95 -18.14 1.09
CA SER A 323 -28.72 -19.24 0.53
C SER A 323 -30.00 -18.64 -0.05
N VAL A 324 -30.16 -18.77 -1.34
CA VAL A 324 -31.38 -18.46 -2.11
C VAL A 324 -32.44 -19.50 -1.75
#